data_5cab9c8b546665d02dcf1225800d09db
#
_entry.id   5cab9c8b546665d02dcf1225800d09db
#
_cell.length_a   1.000
_cell.length_b   1.000
_cell.length_c   1.000
_cell.angle_alpha   90.00
_cell.angle_beta   90.00
_cell.angle_gamma   90.00
#
_symmetry.space_group_name_H-M   'P 1'
#
loop_
_entity.id
_entity.type
_entity.pdbx_description
1 polymer ?
#
loop_
_entity_poly.entity_id
_entity_poly.type
_entity_poly.pdbx_seq_one_letter_code
_entity_poly.pdbx_strand_id
1 'polypeptide(L)'
;IDLLSQSYWNNSVLRAIEGSVEPFYDDAQAFNALDPASPEFWDLADQYFDMDWYVDYIIAESWMANTDWPGNNIRIYRSDKTNYRWRFCLLDMELGLLPNGWTDCYFDHINHMLGQDPNNPYINVWLKGMQNPRFRNYFINRFADLMNTSYKIERISAIEQSMFNQTVLEMPREYSRWGDPNNVAQQMTDFVNRHHEFQFQLSERTGQVRNHIQADLGLNGQVEVTIDAFPAGAGTIKISTVTPDARPWTGVYFDGNPVVITATPNPGYAFVYWDANSIFTSPDFNASIELNIPTDE
;
A
#
# COMPACT_ATOMS: atom_id res chain seq x y z
N ILE A 1 20.04 10.14 -15.51
CA ILE A 1 18.63 9.89 -15.16
C ILE A 1 17.96 9.14 -16.30
N ASP A 2 17.15 8.13 -16.00
CA ASP A 2 16.20 7.53 -16.93
C ASP A 2 14.80 7.77 -16.38
N LEU A 3 13.96 8.37 -17.19
CA LEU A 3 12.54 8.61 -16.92
C LEU A 3 11.72 8.02 -18.06
N LEU A 4 10.91 7.01 -17.75
CA LEU A 4 10.19 6.22 -18.73
C LEU A 4 8.69 6.31 -18.48
N SER A 5 7.89 6.21 -19.56
CA SER A 5 6.44 6.20 -19.48
C SER A 5 5.82 5.26 -20.51
N GLN A 6 4.72 4.63 -20.12
CA GLN A 6 3.85 3.84 -21.00
C GLN A 6 2.40 4.29 -20.80
N SER A 7 1.66 4.42 -21.90
CA SER A 7 0.22 4.69 -21.90
C SER A 7 -0.43 4.15 -23.17
N TYR A 8 -1.76 4.07 -23.22
CA TYR A 8 -2.50 3.73 -24.45
C TYR A 8 -2.22 4.71 -25.58
N TRP A 9 -2.01 5.98 -25.26
CA TRP A 9 -1.70 7.02 -26.23
C TRP A 9 -0.38 6.81 -26.98
N ASN A 10 0.52 5.99 -26.44
CA ASN A 10 1.77 5.60 -27.11
C ASN A 10 1.79 4.12 -27.51
N ASN A 11 0.62 3.53 -27.80
CA ASN A 11 0.41 2.14 -28.20
C ASN A 11 0.88 1.14 -27.12
N SER A 12 0.79 1.47 -25.84
CA SER A 12 1.24 0.66 -24.70
C SER A 12 2.72 0.24 -24.78
N VAL A 13 3.55 1.02 -25.47
CA VAL A 13 4.99 0.81 -25.55
C VAL A 13 5.70 1.70 -24.55
N LEU A 14 6.62 1.13 -23.78
CA LEU A 14 7.48 1.91 -22.89
C LEU A 14 8.40 2.82 -23.71
N ARG A 15 8.40 4.09 -23.39
CA ARG A 15 9.21 5.13 -24.06
C ARG A 15 10.01 5.91 -23.05
N ALA A 16 11.21 6.31 -23.43
CA ALA A 16 12.00 7.27 -22.67
C ALA A 16 11.42 8.69 -22.85
N ILE A 17 11.13 9.35 -21.74
CA ILE A 17 10.94 10.80 -21.67
C ILE A 17 12.33 11.45 -21.58
N GLU A 18 13.21 10.82 -20.82
CA GLU A 18 14.62 11.19 -20.69
C GLU A 18 15.43 9.89 -20.51
N GLY A 19 16.66 9.86 -21.04
CA GLY A 19 17.54 8.69 -20.99
C GLY A 19 17.18 7.60 -22.01
N SER A 20 17.18 6.33 -21.58
CA SER A 20 16.96 5.16 -22.44
C SER A 20 16.07 4.12 -21.77
N VAL A 21 15.39 3.31 -22.59
CA VAL A 21 14.56 2.17 -22.11
C VAL A 21 15.36 0.90 -21.90
N GLU A 22 16.48 0.74 -22.58
CA GLU A 22 17.28 -0.50 -22.56
C GLU A 22 17.68 -0.91 -21.13
N PRO A 23 18.15 0.01 -20.25
CA PRO A 23 18.50 -0.37 -18.89
C PRO A 23 17.36 -0.95 -18.06
N PHE A 24 16.10 -0.53 -18.34
CA PHE A 24 14.95 -1.11 -17.66
C PHE A 24 14.71 -2.56 -18.11
N TYR A 25 14.82 -2.82 -19.39
CA TYR A 25 14.63 -4.19 -19.89
C TYR A 25 15.76 -5.13 -19.45
N ASP A 26 16.99 -4.64 -19.40
CA ASP A 26 18.15 -5.41 -18.90
C ASP A 26 17.96 -5.77 -17.42
N ASP A 27 17.59 -4.79 -16.60
CA ASP A 27 17.36 -4.98 -15.17
C ASP A 27 16.13 -5.87 -14.91
N ALA A 28 15.04 -5.71 -15.68
CA ALA A 28 13.86 -6.58 -15.59
C ALA A 28 14.20 -8.03 -15.98
N GLN A 29 15.03 -8.23 -16.98
CA GLN A 29 15.51 -9.56 -17.37
C GLN A 29 16.40 -10.18 -16.28
N ALA A 30 17.32 -9.40 -15.71
CA ALA A 30 18.18 -9.84 -14.61
C ALA A 30 17.35 -10.20 -13.36
N PHE A 31 16.38 -9.37 -12.99
CA PHE A 31 15.43 -9.67 -11.93
C PHE A 31 14.65 -10.96 -12.21
N ASN A 32 14.18 -11.15 -13.45
CA ASN A 32 13.42 -12.35 -13.81
C ASN A 32 14.26 -13.63 -13.69
N ALA A 33 15.57 -13.57 -13.74
CA ALA A 33 16.47 -14.71 -13.54
C ALA A 33 16.71 -15.07 -12.07
N LEU A 34 16.32 -14.22 -11.11
CA LEU A 34 16.49 -14.50 -9.68
C LEU A 34 15.64 -15.68 -9.24
N ASP A 35 16.15 -16.50 -8.32
CA ASP A 35 15.38 -17.55 -7.67
C ASP A 35 14.56 -16.97 -6.49
N PRO A 36 13.22 -16.96 -6.55
CA PRO A 36 12.41 -16.44 -5.46
C PRO A 36 12.49 -17.31 -4.18
N ALA A 37 12.95 -18.55 -4.25
CA ALA A 37 13.15 -19.39 -3.08
C ALA A 37 14.45 -19.05 -2.32
N SER A 38 15.36 -18.26 -2.92
CA SER A 38 16.60 -17.85 -2.26
C SER A 38 16.33 -16.92 -1.07
N PRO A 39 17.01 -17.13 0.07
CA PRO A 39 16.99 -16.17 1.18
C PRO A 39 17.49 -14.78 0.80
N GLU A 40 18.40 -14.68 -0.16
CA GLU A 40 18.99 -13.44 -0.66
C GLU A 40 18.12 -12.75 -1.73
N PHE A 41 16.97 -13.34 -2.10
CA PHE A 41 16.12 -12.81 -3.16
C PHE A 41 15.82 -11.32 -3.01
N TRP A 42 15.42 -10.88 -1.81
CA TRP A 42 15.13 -9.46 -1.55
C TRP A 42 16.34 -8.57 -1.81
N ASP A 43 17.50 -8.93 -1.28
CA ASP A 43 18.70 -8.11 -1.35
C ASP A 43 19.28 -8.07 -2.78
N LEU A 44 19.07 -9.12 -3.58
CA LEU A 44 19.40 -9.16 -5.00
C LEU A 44 18.40 -8.35 -5.84
N ALA A 45 17.11 -8.46 -5.54
CA ALA A 45 16.06 -7.69 -6.22
C ALA A 45 16.20 -6.18 -5.98
N ASP A 46 16.60 -5.78 -4.75
CA ASP A 46 16.80 -4.39 -4.36
C ASP A 46 18.01 -3.72 -5.07
N GLN A 47 18.81 -4.48 -5.79
CA GLN A 47 19.85 -3.93 -6.68
C GLN A 47 19.25 -3.31 -7.95
N TYR A 48 18.10 -3.77 -8.39
CA TYR A 48 17.41 -3.33 -9.60
C TYR A 48 16.23 -2.41 -9.30
N PHE A 49 15.38 -2.82 -8.36
CA PHE A 49 14.17 -2.11 -7.97
C PHE A 49 14.28 -1.68 -6.51
N ASP A 50 13.90 -0.46 -6.21
CA ASP A 50 13.76 0.00 -4.82
C ASP A 50 12.57 -0.73 -4.20
N MET A 51 12.85 -1.87 -3.53
CA MET A 51 11.82 -2.85 -3.13
C MET A 51 10.84 -2.27 -2.10
N ASP A 52 11.31 -1.46 -1.15
CA ASP A 52 10.43 -0.78 -0.18
C ASP A 52 9.50 0.20 -0.90
N TRP A 53 10.04 0.99 -1.84
CA TRP A 53 9.26 1.92 -2.65
C TRP A 53 8.25 1.20 -3.54
N TYR A 54 8.67 0.08 -4.15
CA TYR A 54 7.81 -0.71 -5.00
C TYR A 54 6.63 -1.31 -4.23
N VAL A 55 6.86 -1.82 -3.02
CA VAL A 55 5.79 -2.35 -2.18
C VAL A 55 4.79 -1.25 -1.82
N ASP A 56 5.23 -0.07 -1.41
CA ASP A 56 4.33 1.06 -1.12
C ASP A 56 3.53 1.49 -2.37
N TYR A 57 4.16 1.50 -3.54
CA TYR A 57 3.50 1.78 -4.80
C TYR A 57 2.39 0.77 -5.12
N ILE A 58 2.69 -0.54 -5.06
CA ILE A 58 1.71 -1.61 -5.31
C ILE A 58 0.55 -1.56 -4.31
N ILE A 59 0.84 -1.26 -3.05
CA ILE A 59 -0.20 -1.11 -2.02
C ILE A 59 -1.14 0.05 -2.38
N ALA A 60 -0.61 1.18 -2.86
CA ALA A 60 -1.43 2.31 -3.26
C ALA A 60 -2.32 1.98 -4.47
N GLU A 61 -1.76 1.35 -5.52
CA GLU A 61 -2.51 0.87 -6.69
C GLU A 61 -3.62 -0.10 -6.28
N SER A 62 -3.28 -1.05 -5.40
CA SER A 62 -4.23 -2.05 -4.92
C SER A 62 -5.32 -1.44 -4.02
N TRP A 63 -4.96 -0.56 -3.09
CA TRP A 63 -5.93 0.07 -2.22
C TRP A 63 -6.91 0.95 -3.00
N MET A 64 -6.43 1.68 -4.01
CA MET A 64 -7.27 2.47 -4.92
C MET A 64 -8.06 1.62 -5.92
N ALA A 65 -7.82 0.32 -6.01
CA ALA A 65 -8.44 -0.57 -7.01
C ALA A 65 -8.23 -0.09 -8.46
N ASN A 66 -7.03 0.38 -8.78
CA ASN A 66 -6.70 0.90 -10.10
C ASN A 66 -6.46 -0.24 -11.09
N THR A 67 -7.49 -0.61 -11.86
CA THR A 67 -7.42 -1.69 -12.87
C THR A 67 -6.82 -1.27 -14.20
N ASP A 68 -6.55 0.01 -14.39
CA ASP A 68 -5.81 0.48 -15.56
C ASP A 68 -4.33 0.05 -15.47
N TRP A 69 -3.83 -0.06 -14.25
CA TRP A 69 -2.55 -0.66 -13.93
C TRP A 69 -2.67 -2.20 -13.84
N PRO A 70 -1.68 -3.01 -14.33
CA PRO A 70 -0.38 -2.65 -14.90
C PRO A 70 -0.36 -2.54 -16.44
N GLY A 71 -1.50 -2.40 -17.09
CA GLY A 71 -1.61 -2.32 -18.54
C GLY A 71 -1.35 -0.93 -19.11
N ASN A 72 -1.53 0.10 -18.30
CA ASN A 72 -1.48 1.51 -18.69
C ASN A 72 -0.91 2.38 -17.57
N ASN A 73 -0.71 3.67 -17.87
CA ASN A 73 -0.31 4.70 -16.89
C ASN A 73 0.95 4.35 -16.08
N ILE A 74 1.90 3.69 -16.73
CA ILE A 74 3.18 3.37 -16.12
C ILE A 74 4.13 4.57 -16.23
N ARG A 75 4.68 4.97 -15.09
CA ARG A 75 5.80 5.91 -15.02
C ARG A 75 6.84 5.40 -14.05
N ILE A 76 8.06 5.27 -14.54
CA ILE A 76 9.19 4.76 -13.77
C ILE A 76 10.42 5.63 -13.99
N TYR A 77 11.25 5.74 -12.98
CA TYR A 77 12.50 6.47 -13.08
C TYR A 77 13.60 5.84 -12.25
N ARG A 78 14.86 6.15 -12.62
CA ARG A 78 16.05 5.92 -11.81
C ARG A 78 17.05 7.06 -11.97
N SER A 79 17.88 7.27 -10.97
CA SER A 79 18.93 8.29 -10.98
C SER A 79 20.00 7.96 -9.94
N ASP A 80 21.00 8.81 -9.85
CA ASP A 80 21.99 8.79 -8.74
C ASP A 80 21.32 8.90 -7.36
N LYS A 81 20.17 9.61 -7.27
CA LYS A 81 19.40 9.76 -6.02
C LYS A 81 18.68 8.49 -5.58
N THR A 82 18.45 7.59 -6.50
CA THR A 82 17.87 6.26 -6.20
C THR A 82 18.94 5.16 -6.16
N ASN A 83 20.21 5.50 -6.18
CA ASN A 83 21.32 4.57 -6.40
C ASN A 83 21.12 3.73 -7.68
N TYR A 84 20.55 4.35 -8.72
CA TYR A 84 20.17 3.73 -9.99
C TYR A 84 19.18 2.57 -9.89
N ARG A 85 18.43 2.45 -8.76
CA ARG A 85 17.30 1.53 -8.61
C ARG A 85 16.04 2.14 -9.21
N TRP A 86 15.21 1.31 -9.84
CA TRP A 86 13.95 1.74 -10.42
C TRP A 86 12.91 2.02 -9.35
N ARG A 87 12.23 3.15 -9.51
CA ARG A 87 11.06 3.57 -8.72
C ARG A 87 9.88 3.79 -9.62
N PHE A 88 8.73 3.32 -9.17
CA PHE A 88 7.44 3.55 -9.83
C PHE A 88 6.78 4.80 -9.26
N CYS A 89 6.07 5.54 -10.11
CA CYS A 89 5.32 6.73 -9.71
C CYS A 89 3.82 6.48 -9.88
N LEU A 90 3.04 6.85 -8.90
CA LEU A 90 1.58 6.91 -9.05
C LEU A 90 1.22 7.92 -10.13
N LEU A 91 0.41 7.50 -11.08
CA LEU A 91 -0.02 8.30 -12.21
C LEU A 91 -1.43 7.91 -12.60
N ASP A 92 -2.31 8.93 -12.71
CA ASP A 92 -3.64 8.78 -13.32
C ASP A 92 -4.52 7.75 -12.59
N MET A 93 -4.78 8.01 -11.31
CA MET A 93 -5.49 7.11 -10.39
C MET A 93 -7.02 7.32 -10.40
N GLU A 94 -7.56 8.16 -11.29
CA GLU A 94 -8.95 8.62 -11.24
C GLU A 94 -9.98 7.53 -11.56
N LEU A 95 -9.57 6.40 -12.14
CA LEU A 95 -10.46 5.25 -12.38
C LEU A 95 -10.63 4.37 -11.14
N GLY A 96 -9.78 4.54 -10.12
CA GLY A 96 -9.89 3.79 -8.87
C GLY A 96 -11.03 4.28 -7.98
N LEU A 97 -11.77 3.36 -7.37
CA LEU A 97 -12.92 3.65 -6.49
C LEU A 97 -13.96 4.58 -7.12
N LEU A 98 -14.17 4.45 -8.42
CA LEU A 98 -15.11 5.27 -9.17
C LEU A 98 -16.52 4.65 -9.13
N PRO A 99 -17.48 5.26 -8.43
CA PRO A 99 -18.86 4.79 -8.40
C PRO A 99 -19.45 4.77 -9.82
N ASN A 100 -20.11 3.67 -10.17
CA ASN A 100 -20.65 3.41 -11.50
C ASN A 100 -19.60 3.43 -12.63
N GLY A 101 -18.32 3.30 -12.26
CA GLY A 101 -17.20 3.25 -13.17
C GLY A 101 -16.65 1.83 -13.32
N TRP A 102 -15.32 1.75 -13.31
CA TRP A 102 -14.59 0.50 -13.57
C TRP A 102 -14.44 -0.34 -12.31
N THR A 103 -14.27 0.30 -11.16
CA THR A 103 -14.09 -0.37 -9.87
C THR A 103 -14.80 0.39 -8.75
N ASP A 104 -15.24 -0.35 -7.75
CA ASP A 104 -15.80 0.17 -6.51
C ASP A 104 -15.01 -0.33 -5.28
N CYS A 105 -15.49 0.00 -4.08
CA CYS A 105 -14.84 -0.43 -2.83
C CYS A 105 -14.80 -1.94 -2.64
N TYR A 106 -15.66 -2.71 -3.31
CA TYR A 106 -15.73 -4.17 -3.24
C TYR A 106 -14.80 -4.86 -4.24
N PHE A 107 -14.22 -4.12 -5.19
CA PHE A 107 -13.36 -4.71 -6.21
C PHE A 107 -12.13 -5.37 -5.60
N ASP A 108 -11.95 -6.66 -5.91
CA ASP A 108 -10.83 -7.46 -5.45
C ASP A 108 -9.60 -7.26 -6.33
N HIS A 109 -8.78 -6.28 -5.94
CA HIS A 109 -7.57 -5.97 -6.67
C HIS A 109 -6.41 -6.95 -6.36
N ILE A 110 -6.45 -7.66 -5.22
CA ILE A 110 -5.45 -8.69 -4.91
C ILE A 110 -5.61 -9.85 -5.89
N ASN A 111 -6.83 -10.35 -6.04
CA ASN A 111 -7.14 -11.39 -7.03
C ASN A 111 -6.86 -10.91 -8.47
N HIS A 112 -7.18 -9.65 -8.78
CA HIS A 112 -6.85 -9.05 -10.08
C HIS A 112 -5.34 -9.09 -10.36
N MET A 113 -4.49 -8.74 -9.40
CA MET A 113 -3.04 -8.80 -9.53
C MET A 113 -2.51 -10.23 -9.69
N LEU A 114 -3.08 -11.19 -8.95
CA LEU A 114 -2.71 -12.60 -9.05
C LEU A 114 -3.01 -13.19 -10.44
N GLY A 115 -4.01 -12.67 -11.14
CA GLY A 115 -4.40 -13.08 -12.49
C GLY A 115 -3.61 -12.41 -13.63
N GLN A 116 -2.65 -11.53 -13.33
CA GLN A 116 -1.90 -10.81 -14.36
C GLN A 116 -0.83 -11.69 -15.05
N ASP A 117 -0.43 -11.30 -16.27
CA ASP A 117 0.62 -11.97 -17.03
C ASP A 117 1.99 -11.79 -16.32
N PRO A 118 2.65 -12.89 -15.91
CA PRO A 118 3.97 -12.81 -15.28
C PRO A 118 5.07 -12.32 -16.24
N ASN A 119 4.81 -12.25 -17.54
CA ASN A 119 5.75 -11.65 -18.49
C ASN A 119 5.66 -10.12 -18.52
N ASN A 120 4.63 -9.52 -17.92
CA ASN A 120 4.55 -8.09 -17.78
C ASN A 120 5.55 -7.63 -16.69
N PRO A 121 6.62 -6.88 -17.05
CA PRO A 121 7.71 -6.56 -16.12
C PRO A 121 7.27 -5.68 -14.95
N TYR A 122 6.15 -4.97 -15.06
CA TYR A 122 5.67 -4.05 -14.03
C TYR A 122 5.03 -4.77 -12.86
N ILE A 123 4.29 -5.85 -13.11
CA ILE A 123 3.65 -6.69 -12.08
C ILE A 123 4.50 -7.90 -11.68
N ASN A 124 5.41 -8.34 -12.55
CA ASN A 124 6.25 -9.51 -12.28
C ASN A 124 7.11 -9.36 -11.02
N VAL A 125 7.51 -8.14 -10.68
CA VAL A 125 8.25 -7.86 -9.43
C VAL A 125 7.41 -8.31 -8.22
N TRP A 126 6.10 -8.02 -8.22
CA TRP A 126 5.20 -8.48 -7.16
C TRP A 126 4.90 -9.96 -7.25
N LEU A 127 4.51 -10.48 -8.44
CA LEU A 127 4.15 -11.89 -8.61
C LEU A 127 5.29 -12.84 -8.21
N LYS A 128 6.50 -12.48 -8.57
CA LYS A 128 7.70 -13.24 -8.21
C LYS A 128 8.08 -13.03 -6.75
N GLY A 129 7.97 -11.79 -6.27
CA GLY A 129 8.19 -11.45 -4.86
C GLY A 129 7.28 -12.23 -3.93
N MET A 130 6.00 -12.39 -4.26
CA MET A 130 5.03 -13.15 -3.46
C MET A 130 5.37 -14.65 -3.29
N GLN A 131 6.26 -15.19 -4.11
CA GLN A 131 6.80 -16.55 -3.95
C GLN A 131 7.94 -16.59 -2.92
N ASN A 132 8.52 -15.43 -2.54
CA ASN A 132 9.55 -15.36 -1.50
C ASN A 132 8.91 -15.08 -0.13
N PRO A 133 9.18 -15.90 0.90
CA PRO A 133 8.56 -15.74 2.22
C PRO A 133 8.81 -14.38 2.87
N ARG A 134 10.04 -13.82 2.73
CA ARG A 134 10.39 -12.50 3.30
C ARG A 134 9.61 -11.37 2.62
N PHE A 135 9.53 -11.38 1.29
CA PHE A 135 8.77 -10.38 0.54
C PHE A 135 7.28 -10.46 0.86
N ARG A 136 6.72 -11.69 0.83
CA ARG A 136 5.30 -11.91 1.12
C ARG A 136 4.94 -11.43 2.53
N ASN A 137 5.73 -11.80 3.53
CA ASN A 137 5.53 -11.35 4.91
C ASN A 137 5.58 -9.82 5.00
N TYR A 138 6.59 -9.19 4.39
CA TYR A 138 6.74 -7.75 4.38
C TYR A 138 5.56 -7.04 3.69
N PHE A 139 5.14 -7.50 2.50
CA PHE A 139 4.01 -6.93 1.76
C PHE A 139 2.72 -6.94 2.59
N ILE A 140 2.38 -8.08 3.20
CA ILE A 140 1.17 -8.23 4.01
C ILE A 140 1.22 -7.31 5.24
N ASN A 141 2.33 -7.31 5.97
CA ASN A 141 2.49 -6.48 7.17
C ASN A 141 2.52 -4.98 6.81
N ARG A 142 3.22 -4.60 5.73
CA ARG A 142 3.26 -3.21 5.28
C ARG A 142 1.89 -2.70 4.84
N PHE A 143 1.10 -3.54 4.17
CA PHE A 143 -0.27 -3.20 3.82
C PHE A 143 -1.13 -3.02 5.08
N ALA A 144 -1.02 -3.93 6.06
CA ALA A 144 -1.69 -3.79 7.34
C ALA A 144 -1.29 -2.48 8.05
N ASP A 145 0.00 -2.16 8.10
CA ASP A 145 0.53 -0.92 8.67
C ASP A 145 -0.09 0.33 8.03
N LEU A 146 -0.15 0.38 6.71
CA LEU A 146 -0.75 1.51 5.98
C LEU A 146 -2.26 1.61 6.22
N MET A 147 -2.98 0.49 6.29
CA MET A 147 -4.40 0.46 6.65
C MET A 147 -4.66 0.86 8.11
N ASN A 148 -3.70 0.63 9.00
CA ASN A 148 -3.76 1.06 10.40
C ASN A 148 -3.35 2.52 10.60
N THR A 149 -2.76 3.18 9.59
CA THR A 149 -2.21 4.53 9.71
C THR A 149 -2.65 5.46 8.57
N SER A 150 -1.98 5.40 7.42
CA SER A 150 -2.18 6.34 6.30
C SER A 150 -3.54 6.17 5.63
N TYR A 151 -4.05 4.93 5.51
CA TYR A 151 -5.34 4.58 4.91
C TYR A 151 -6.43 4.36 5.97
N LYS A 152 -6.21 4.84 7.19
CA LYS A 152 -7.24 4.83 8.22
C LYS A 152 -8.40 5.72 7.80
N ILE A 153 -9.63 5.20 7.92
CA ILE A 153 -10.81 5.86 7.34
C ILE A 153 -10.99 7.29 7.86
N GLU A 154 -10.77 7.53 9.15
CA GLU A 154 -10.92 8.86 9.73
C GLU A 154 -9.96 9.87 9.10
N ARG A 155 -8.72 9.43 8.78
CA ARG A 155 -7.71 10.26 8.12
C ARG A 155 -8.07 10.56 6.67
N ILE A 156 -8.42 9.53 5.91
CA ILE A 156 -8.68 9.67 4.47
C ILE A 156 -9.94 10.49 4.23
N SER A 157 -11.02 10.20 4.96
CA SER A 157 -12.26 10.96 4.87
C SER A 157 -12.08 12.43 5.26
N ALA A 158 -11.24 12.71 6.26
CA ALA A 158 -10.94 14.09 6.64
C ALA A 158 -10.16 14.83 5.54
N ILE A 159 -9.20 14.16 4.88
CA ILE A 159 -8.45 14.73 3.76
C ILE A 159 -9.38 15.03 2.58
N GLU A 160 -10.18 14.04 2.17
CA GLU A 160 -11.15 14.19 1.09
C GLU A 160 -12.16 15.30 1.38
N GLN A 161 -12.75 15.33 2.57
CA GLN A 161 -13.66 16.39 2.99
C GLN A 161 -13.02 17.78 2.94
N SER A 162 -11.74 17.88 3.33
CA SER A 162 -11.00 19.15 3.24
C SER A 162 -10.83 19.59 1.79
N MET A 163 -10.51 18.66 0.87
CA MET A 163 -10.39 18.93 -0.56
C MET A 163 -11.75 19.34 -1.17
N PHE A 164 -12.81 18.62 -0.83
CA PHE A 164 -14.16 18.96 -1.25
C PHE A 164 -14.56 20.37 -0.80
N ASN A 165 -14.34 20.71 0.47
CA ASN A 165 -14.66 22.04 1.01
C ASN A 165 -13.91 23.19 0.31
N GLN A 166 -12.70 22.93 -0.20
CA GLN A 166 -11.92 23.91 -0.95
C GLN A 166 -12.42 24.07 -2.40
N THR A 167 -12.86 22.97 -3.02
CA THR A 167 -13.25 22.93 -4.44
C THR A 167 -14.72 23.31 -4.66
N VAL A 168 -15.63 22.91 -3.78
CA VAL A 168 -17.09 23.08 -3.96
C VAL A 168 -17.51 24.53 -4.22
N LEU A 169 -16.81 25.48 -3.66
CA LEU A 169 -17.12 26.91 -3.82
C LEU A 169 -16.79 27.45 -5.23
N GLU A 170 -15.83 26.82 -5.92
CA GLU A 170 -15.43 27.21 -7.29
C GLU A 170 -16.17 26.40 -8.37
N MET A 171 -16.79 25.27 -8.02
CA MET A 171 -17.45 24.40 -8.99
C MET A 171 -18.57 25.05 -9.79
N PRO A 172 -19.41 25.98 -9.24
CA PRO A 172 -20.39 26.69 -10.07
C PRO A 172 -19.77 27.48 -11.21
N ARG A 173 -18.58 28.07 -10.96
CA ARG A 173 -17.82 28.83 -11.95
C ARG A 173 -17.16 27.91 -12.99
N GLU A 174 -16.64 26.77 -12.54
CA GLU A 174 -16.09 25.74 -13.40
C GLU A 174 -17.15 25.20 -14.37
N TYR A 175 -18.32 24.80 -13.85
CA TYR A 175 -19.42 24.30 -14.68
C TYR A 175 -20.02 25.37 -15.61
N SER A 176 -20.05 26.62 -15.18
CA SER A 176 -20.48 27.71 -16.06
C SER A 176 -19.52 27.93 -17.23
N ARG A 177 -18.23 27.65 -17.07
CA ARG A 177 -17.19 27.88 -18.07
C ARG A 177 -16.93 26.68 -18.98
N TRP A 178 -16.87 25.48 -18.38
CA TRP A 178 -16.42 24.28 -19.08
C TRP A 178 -17.47 23.17 -19.14
N GLY A 179 -18.55 23.28 -18.38
CA GLY A 179 -19.71 22.39 -18.39
C GLY A 179 -20.85 22.96 -19.26
N ASP A 180 -22.10 22.63 -18.87
CA ASP A 180 -23.28 23.23 -19.45
C ASP A 180 -23.72 24.45 -18.62
N PRO A 181 -23.53 25.68 -19.12
CA PRO A 181 -23.87 26.90 -18.39
C PRO A 181 -25.39 27.04 -18.11
N ASN A 182 -26.24 26.31 -18.85
CA ASN A 182 -27.69 26.31 -18.64
C ASN A 182 -28.13 25.32 -17.58
N ASN A 183 -27.22 24.44 -17.08
CA ASN A 183 -27.53 23.36 -16.18
C ASN A 183 -26.60 23.29 -14.96
N VAL A 184 -26.02 24.42 -14.56
CA VAL A 184 -25.05 24.50 -13.45
C VAL A 184 -25.62 23.91 -12.15
N ALA A 185 -26.90 24.16 -11.84
CA ALA A 185 -27.54 23.69 -10.61
C ALA A 185 -27.60 22.15 -10.54
N GLN A 186 -27.90 21.48 -11.66
CA GLN A 186 -27.91 20.01 -11.71
C GLN A 186 -26.50 19.44 -11.58
N GLN A 187 -25.51 20.01 -12.29
CA GLN A 187 -24.12 19.61 -12.22
C GLN A 187 -23.57 19.76 -10.79
N MET A 188 -23.97 20.81 -10.06
CA MET A 188 -23.63 20.97 -8.65
C MET A 188 -24.27 19.89 -7.77
N THR A 189 -25.53 19.53 -8.03
CA THR A 189 -26.19 18.43 -7.34
C THR A 189 -25.45 17.11 -7.56
N ASP A 190 -25.09 16.82 -8.81
CA ASP A 190 -24.35 15.62 -9.18
C ASP A 190 -22.94 15.60 -8.54
N PHE A 191 -22.27 16.73 -8.48
CA PHE A 191 -20.95 16.84 -7.82
C PHE A 191 -21.04 16.52 -6.32
N VAL A 192 -22.05 17.07 -5.63
CA VAL A 192 -22.26 16.79 -4.19
C VAL A 192 -22.64 15.31 -3.98
N ASN A 193 -23.48 14.75 -4.84
CA ASN A 193 -23.83 13.32 -4.74
C ASN A 193 -22.62 12.42 -4.93
N ARG A 194 -21.74 12.73 -5.91
CA ARG A 194 -20.50 11.98 -6.13
C ARG A 194 -19.54 12.08 -4.96
N HIS A 195 -19.48 13.21 -4.28
CA HIS A 195 -18.73 13.34 -3.03
C HIS A 195 -19.25 12.39 -1.96
N HIS A 196 -20.58 12.33 -1.74
CA HIS A 196 -21.16 11.39 -0.77
C HIS A 196 -20.92 9.93 -1.16
N GLU A 197 -21.04 9.60 -2.42
CA GLU A 197 -20.72 8.26 -2.93
C GLU A 197 -19.26 7.91 -2.69
N PHE A 198 -18.34 8.84 -2.95
CA PHE A 198 -16.91 8.61 -2.73
C PHE A 198 -16.57 8.46 -1.25
N GLN A 199 -17.17 9.24 -0.35
CA GLN A 199 -17.06 9.05 1.10
C GLN A 199 -17.54 7.65 1.53
N PHE A 200 -18.62 7.16 0.95
CA PHE A 200 -19.07 5.78 1.18
C PHE A 200 -18.03 4.76 0.69
N GLN A 201 -17.49 4.93 -0.54
CA GLN A 201 -16.44 4.05 -1.06
C GLN A 201 -15.23 4.00 -0.12
N LEU A 202 -14.79 5.16 0.38
CA LEU A 202 -13.66 5.24 1.33
C LEU A 202 -13.97 4.53 2.65
N SER A 203 -15.22 4.64 3.16
CA SER A 203 -15.62 4.02 4.43
C SER A 203 -15.55 2.49 4.40
N GLU A 204 -15.86 1.89 3.26
CA GLU A 204 -15.89 0.43 3.09
C GLU A 204 -14.51 -0.14 2.69
N ARG A 205 -13.72 0.62 1.93
CA ARG A 205 -12.55 0.10 1.20
C ARG A 205 -11.55 -0.65 2.06
N THR A 206 -11.14 -0.09 3.19
CA THR A 206 -10.12 -0.71 4.04
C THR A 206 -10.58 -2.06 4.60
N GLY A 207 -11.87 -2.19 4.97
CA GLY A 207 -12.46 -3.45 5.42
C GLY A 207 -12.46 -4.51 4.29
N GLN A 208 -12.86 -4.11 3.09
CA GLN A 208 -12.89 -5.01 1.93
C GLN A 208 -11.49 -5.48 1.54
N VAL A 209 -10.51 -4.57 1.50
CA VAL A 209 -9.11 -4.94 1.19
C VAL A 209 -8.55 -5.93 2.22
N ARG A 210 -8.86 -5.78 3.51
CA ARG A 210 -8.46 -6.75 4.53
C ARG A 210 -9.05 -8.14 4.25
N ASN A 211 -10.33 -8.20 3.87
CA ASN A 211 -10.99 -9.46 3.52
C ASN A 211 -10.34 -10.12 2.30
N HIS A 212 -10.01 -9.34 1.26
CA HIS A 212 -9.34 -9.83 0.06
C HIS A 212 -7.93 -10.36 0.37
N ILE A 213 -7.13 -9.61 1.14
CA ILE A 213 -5.80 -10.05 1.57
C ILE A 213 -5.90 -11.36 2.36
N GLN A 214 -6.85 -11.47 3.29
CA GLN A 214 -7.04 -12.68 4.07
C GLN A 214 -7.40 -13.87 3.18
N ALA A 215 -8.38 -13.71 2.30
CA ALA A 215 -8.88 -14.80 1.45
C ALA A 215 -7.86 -15.24 0.40
N ASP A 216 -7.33 -14.31 -0.39
CA ASP A 216 -6.52 -14.61 -1.55
C ASP A 216 -5.08 -15.01 -1.20
N LEU A 217 -4.60 -14.53 -0.06
CA LEU A 217 -3.28 -14.90 0.43
C LEU A 217 -3.32 -16.04 1.48
N GLY A 218 -4.49 -16.66 1.70
CA GLY A 218 -4.63 -17.84 2.54
C GLY A 218 -4.24 -17.61 4.00
N LEU A 219 -4.72 -16.49 4.59
CA LEU A 219 -4.49 -16.16 6.00
C LEU A 219 -5.68 -16.63 6.84
N ASN A 220 -5.42 -16.97 8.11
CA ASN A 220 -6.43 -17.63 8.97
C ASN A 220 -7.48 -16.65 9.51
N GLY A 221 -7.11 -15.37 9.70
CA GLY A 221 -8.02 -14.37 10.26
C GLY A 221 -7.39 -13.00 10.41
N GLN A 222 -8.20 -12.03 10.87
CA GLN A 222 -7.79 -10.68 11.22
C GLN A 222 -7.79 -10.54 12.74
N VAL A 223 -6.72 -10.00 13.31
CA VAL A 223 -6.51 -9.91 14.76
C VAL A 223 -6.17 -8.49 15.16
N GLU A 224 -6.87 -7.95 16.15
CA GLU A 224 -6.51 -6.69 16.78
C GLU A 224 -5.32 -6.90 17.73
N VAL A 225 -4.25 -6.14 17.50
CA VAL A 225 -3.04 -6.11 18.33
C VAL A 225 -2.94 -4.78 19.01
N THR A 226 -2.99 -4.78 20.35
CA THR A 226 -2.74 -3.60 21.17
C THR A 226 -1.36 -3.64 21.77
N ILE A 227 -0.57 -2.58 21.56
CA ILE A 227 0.77 -2.42 22.17
C ILE A 227 0.77 -1.25 23.13
N ASP A 228 1.43 -1.44 24.29
CA ASP A 228 1.64 -0.42 25.31
C ASP A 228 3.01 -0.59 25.98
N ALA A 229 3.46 0.45 26.68
CA ALA A 229 4.72 0.43 27.44
C ALA A 229 4.51 0.94 28.87
N PHE A 230 5.04 0.21 29.82
CA PHE A 230 5.02 0.59 31.23
C PHE A 230 6.46 0.75 31.79
N PRO A 231 6.73 1.85 32.51
CA PRO A 231 5.85 3.01 32.70
C PRO A 231 5.68 3.84 31.41
N ALA A 232 4.61 4.63 31.34
CA ALA A 232 4.38 5.51 30.20
C ALA A 232 5.60 6.40 29.94
N GLY A 233 6.02 6.52 28.67
CA GLY A 233 7.19 7.30 28.28
C GLY A 233 8.54 6.59 28.49
N ALA A 234 8.57 5.32 28.90
CA ALA A 234 9.82 4.57 29.12
C ALA A 234 10.59 4.26 27.82
N GLY A 235 9.94 4.30 26.68
CA GLY A 235 10.56 4.00 25.39
C GLY A 235 9.58 4.07 24.23
N THR A 236 9.98 3.59 23.06
CA THR A 236 9.12 3.41 21.89
C THR A 236 8.95 1.93 21.58
N ILE A 237 7.83 1.58 20.95
CA ILE A 237 7.59 0.24 20.41
C ILE A 237 7.37 0.40 18.91
N LYS A 238 8.16 -0.33 18.14
CA LYS A 238 7.94 -0.52 16.70
C LYS A 238 7.22 -1.84 16.48
N ILE A 239 6.14 -1.82 15.71
CA ILE A 239 5.45 -3.01 15.22
C ILE A 239 5.52 -3.00 13.70
N SER A 240 6.07 -4.06 13.11
CA SER A 240 6.35 -4.13 11.68
C SER A 240 7.14 -2.89 11.21
N THR A 241 6.53 -1.97 10.43
CA THR A 241 7.18 -0.75 9.95
C THR A 241 6.74 0.52 10.71
N VAL A 242 5.77 0.40 11.62
CA VAL A 242 5.16 1.54 12.34
C VAL A 242 5.74 1.70 13.73
N THR A 243 6.03 2.95 14.11
CA THR A 243 6.33 3.33 15.51
C THR A 243 5.27 4.36 15.93
N PRO A 244 4.19 3.94 16.62
CA PRO A 244 3.12 4.85 17.01
C PRO A 244 3.59 5.91 18.01
N ASP A 245 3.16 7.17 17.81
CA ASP A 245 3.48 8.28 18.70
C ASP A 245 2.73 8.22 20.03
N ALA A 246 1.49 7.71 19.99
CA ALA A 246 0.63 7.56 21.17
C ALA A 246 0.43 6.08 21.55
N ARG A 247 0.35 5.80 22.84
CA ARG A 247 0.07 4.48 23.40
C ARG A 247 -0.95 4.58 24.55
N PRO A 248 -1.80 3.56 24.78
CA PRO A 248 -1.88 2.32 24.00
C PRO A 248 -2.24 2.58 22.53
N TRP A 249 -1.71 1.76 21.61
CA TRP A 249 -2.03 1.82 20.20
C TRP A 249 -2.54 0.47 19.72
N THR A 250 -3.60 0.47 18.92
CA THR A 250 -4.22 -0.72 18.37
C THR A 250 -4.19 -0.71 16.85
N GLY A 251 -3.80 -1.82 16.26
CA GLY A 251 -3.84 -2.06 14.82
C GLY A 251 -4.33 -3.47 14.50
N VAL A 252 -4.83 -3.69 13.30
CA VAL A 252 -5.29 -5.00 12.81
C VAL A 252 -4.21 -5.62 11.94
N TYR A 253 -3.81 -6.83 12.27
CA TYR A 253 -2.86 -7.67 11.54
C TYR A 253 -3.51 -9.01 11.17
N PHE A 254 -2.73 -9.94 10.63
CA PHE A 254 -3.27 -11.20 10.12
C PHE A 254 -2.65 -12.41 10.81
N ASP A 255 -3.50 -13.32 11.29
CA ASP A 255 -3.09 -14.66 11.69
C ASP A 255 -2.55 -15.43 10.48
N GLY A 256 -1.45 -16.15 10.69
CA GLY A 256 -0.71 -16.85 9.62
C GLY A 256 0.34 -15.98 8.92
N ASN A 257 0.53 -14.72 9.37
CA ASN A 257 1.61 -13.84 8.90
C ASN A 257 2.36 -13.23 10.09
N PRO A 258 3.58 -13.70 10.41
CA PRO A 258 4.33 -13.23 11.57
C PRO A 258 4.63 -11.74 11.53
N VAL A 259 4.57 -11.09 12.69
CA VAL A 259 4.83 -9.65 12.87
C VAL A 259 5.99 -9.43 13.82
N VAL A 260 6.97 -8.63 13.44
CA VAL A 260 8.08 -8.26 14.32
C VAL A 260 7.69 -7.05 15.17
N ILE A 261 7.89 -7.17 16.50
CA ILE A 261 7.82 -6.06 17.44
C ILE A 261 9.19 -5.79 18.04
N THR A 262 9.51 -4.51 18.26
CA THR A 262 10.80 -4.10 18.82
C THR A 262 10.60 -2.97 19.82
N ALA A 263 11.10 -3.17 21.04
CA ALA A 263 11.15 -2.13 22.06
C ALA A 263 12.48 -1.38 22.01
N THR A 264 12.42 -0.06 22.09
CA THR A 264 13.59 0.82 22.18
C THR A 264 13.46 1.69 23.43
N PRO A 265 14.19 1.39 24.51
CA PRO A 265 14.15 2.16 25.76
C PRO A 265 14.67 3.59 25.55
N ASN A 266 14.05 4.56 26.23
CA ASN A 266 14.56 5.92 26.35
C ASN A 266 15.76 5.99 27.32
N PRO A 267 16.61 7.04 27.26
CA PRO A 267 17.67 7.24 28.23
C PRO A 267 17.17 7.16 29.69
N GLY A 268 17.84 6.35 30.49
CA GLY A 268 17.48 6.09 31.89
C GLY A 268 16.53 4.92 32.11
N TYR A 269 16.06 4.26 31.05
CA TYR A 269 15.27 3.04 31.08
C TYR A 269 16.00 1.88 30.45
N ALA A 270 15.57 0.67 30.78
CA ALA A 270 16.01 -0.56 30.14
C ALA A 270 14.79 -1.42 29.79
N PHE A 271 14.85 -2.12 28.67
CA PHE A 271 13.85 -3.14 28.34
C PHE A 271 14.00 -4.30 29.34
N VAL A 272 12.88 -4.79 29.85
CA VAL A 272 12.86 -5.90 30.80
C VAL A 272 12.28 -7.15 30.15
N TYR A 273 11.03 -7.10 29.72
CA TYR A 273 10.36 -8.21 29.05
C TYR A 273 9.10 -7.76 28.29
N TRP A 274 8.64 -8.60 27.39
CA TRP A 274 7.29 -8.56 26.83
C TRP A 274 6.34 -9.36 27.71
N ASP A 275 5.17 -8.79 27.97
CA ASP A 275 4.05 -9.45 28.63
C ASP A 275 2.84 -9.42 27.71
N ALA A 276 2.36 -10.59 27.32
CA ALA A 276 1.16 -10.75 26.47
C ALA A 276 0.45 -12.03 26.89
N ASN A 277 -0.49 -11.90 27.79
CA ASN A 277 -1.18 -13.02 28.45
C ASN A 277 -1.89 -13.99 27.49
N SER A 278 -2.25 -13.55 26.29
CA SER A 278 -2.89 -14.38 25.24
C SER A 278 -1.89 -15.07 24.31
N ILE A 279 -0.64 -14.59 24.24
CA ILE A 279 0.35 -15.06 23.24
C ILE A 279 1.49 -15.83 23.90
N PHE A 280 1.91 -15.41 25.11
CA PHE A 280 3.05 -15.99 25.79
C PHE A 280 2.64 -16.82 27.00
N THR A 281 3.19 -18.03 27.13
CA THR A 281 3.09 -18.84 28.33
C THR A 281 4.05 -18.37 29.45
N SER A 282 5.04 -17.54 29.09
CA SER A 282 6.01 -16.89 29.98
C SER A 282 6.53 -15.61 29.31
N PRO A 283 6.99 -14.63 30.12
CA PRO A 283 7.56 -13.38 29.57
C PRO A 283 8.73 -13.64 28.60
N ASP A 284 8.80 -12.90 27.49
CA ASP A 284 9.96 -12.90 26.59
C ASP A 284 10.89 -11.74 26.91
N PHE A 285 12.17 -12.01 27.04
CA PHE A 285 13.21 -11.06 27.47
C PHE A 285 14.01 -10.48 26.30
N ASN A 286 13.68 -10.82 25.04
CA ASN A 286 14.31 -10.24 23.86
C ASN A 286 13.60 -8.94 23.47
N ALA A 287 14.34 -7.86 23.35
CA ALA A 287 13.76 -6.56 22.99
C ALA A 287 13.14 -6.54 21.58
N SER A 288 13.55 -7.44 20.70
CA SER A 288 12.94 -7.64 19.37
C SER A 288 12.52 -9.09 19.23
N ILE A 289 11.25 -9.32 18.91
CA ILE A 289 10.66 -10.66 18.76
C ILE A 289 9.74 -10.71 17.55
N GLU A 290 9.61 -11.90 17.00
CA GLU A 290 8.62 -12.22 15.98
C GLU A 290 7.41 -12.88 16.65
N LEU A 291 6.23 -12.34 16.37
CA LEU A 291 4.95 -12.81 16.91
C LEU A 291 4.16 -13.53 15.84
N ASN A 292 3.74 -14.75 16.12
CA ASN A 292 2.60 -15.36 15.47
C ASN A 292 1.36 -14.96 16.28
N ILE A 293 0.46 -14.23 15.65
CA ILE A 293 -0.73 -13.68 16.31
C ILE A 293 -1.91 -14.58 15.91
N PRO A 294 -2.37 -15.48 16.81
CA PRO A 294 -3.50 -16.35 16.51
C PRO A 294 -4.81 -15.58 16.60
N THR A 295 -5.80 -15.98 15.80
CA THR A 295 -7.20 -15.64 16.06
C THR A 295 -7.64 -16.36 17.32
N ASP A 296 -8.28 -15.66 18.25
CA ASP A 296 -8.96 -16.31 19.37
C ASP A 296 -10.08 -17.21 18.81
N GLU A 297 -10.09 -18.50 19.18
CA GLU A 297 -11.18 -19.45 18.85
C GLU A 297 -12.46 -19.12 19.61
#